data_d1a5e11bcfde5425d5684cfb2452ab6b
#
_entry.id   d1a5e11bcfde5425d5684cfb2452ab6b
#
_cell.length_a   1.000
_cell.length_b   1.000
_cell.length_c   1.000
_cell.angle_alpha   90.00
_cell.angle_beta   90.00
_cell.angle_gamma   90.00
#
_symmetry.space_group_name_H-M   'P 1'
#
loop_
_entity.id
_entity.type
_entity.pdbx_description
1 polymer ?
#
loop_
_entity_poly.entity_id
_entity_poly.type
_entity_poly.pdbx_seq_one_letter_code
_entity_poly.pdbx_strand_id
1 'polypeptide(L)'
;TCIVYGNAALQSIAEAFAADWKEMFGNALQVKAGKPQAGDFYLTLKKDKKLGKEGYAIAVAKYVTVSAPETTGVYWATRTLLQIGEQSDNHALPHGTVRDWPDYSVRGFMMDCGRKFIPMAYMRDLVKMMSYYKMNVLQVHLNDNGFKQFFGHDWSKTYAAFRLECETF
;
A
#
# COMPACT_ATOMS: atom_id res chain seq x y z
N THR A 1 -16.02 -16.42 -3.39
CA THR A 1 -15.16 -15.64 -2.47
C THR A 1 -15.47 -14.16 -2.64
N CYS A 2 -15.76 -13.49 -1.55
CA CYS A 2 -15.99 -12.04 -1.49
C CYS A 2 -15.03 -11.39 -0.48
N ILE A 3 -14.85 -10.07 -0.59
CA ILE A 3 -14.27 -9.25 0.46
C ILE A 3 -15.44 -8.60 1.21
N VAL A 4 -15.61 -8.97 2.47
CA VAL A 4 -16.70 -8.51 3.33
C VAL A 4 -16.14 -7.57 4.39
N TYR A 5 -16.73 -6.40 4.55
CA TYR A 5 -16.31 -5.46 5.59
C TYR A 5 -17.41 -5.28 6.66
N GLY A 6 -16.98 -5.33 7.93
CA GLY A 6 -17.87 -5.20 9.09
C GLY A 6 -18.06 -3.76 9.58
N ASN A 7 -17.34 -2.80 8.97
CA ASN A 7 -17.40 -1.37 9.34
C ASN A 7 -17.27 -0.52 8.06
N ALA A 8 -18.13 0.49 7.89
CA ALA A 8 -18.14 1.35 6.72
C ALA A 8 -16.79 2.06 6.44
N ALA A 9 -16.01 2.37 7.47
CA ALA A 9 -14.67 2.95 7.33
C ALA A 9 -13.67 2.04 6.59
N LEU A 10 -13.99 0.76 6.39
CA LEU A 10 -13.15 -0.21 5.70
C LEU A 10 -13.53 -0.41 4.23
N GLN A 11 -14.59 0.24 3.73
CA GLN A 11 -15.06 0.05 2.37
C GLN A 11 -13.97 0.36 1.34
N SER A 12 -13.33 1.52 1.41
CA SER A 12 -12.27 1.92 0.47
C SER A 12 -11.06 0.97 0.51
N ILE A 13 -10.74 0.42 1.68
CA ILE A 13 -9.67 -0.57 1.82
C ILE A 13 -10.06 -1.91 1.16
N ALA A 14 -11.31 -2.33 1.34
CA ALA A 14 -11.83 -3.53 0.70
C ALA A 14 -11.84 -3.40 -0.83
N GLU A 15 -12.23 -2.24 -1.35
CA GLU A 15 -12.22 -1.93 -2.79
C GLU A 15 -10.80 -1.89 -3.36
N ALA A 16 -9.86 -1.25 -2.65
CA ALA A 16 -8.45 -1.24 -3.04
C ALA A 16 -7.85 -2.65 -3.04
N PHE A 17 -8.14 -3.45 -2.01
CA PHE A 17 -7.68 -4.83 -1.93
C PHE A 17 -8.24 -5.69 -3.08
N ALA A 18 -9.52 -5.51 -3.44
CA ALA A 18 -10.13 -6.21 -4.58
C ALA A 18 -9.47 -5.84 -5.91
N ALA A 19 -9.13 -4.55 -6.09
CA ALA A 19 -8.45 -4.06 -7.29
C ALA A 19 -7.04 -4.66 -7.40
N ASP A 20 -6.26 -4.62 -6.30
CA ASP A 20 -4.90 -5.16 -6.27
C ASP A 20 -4.89 -6.68 -6.44
N TRP A 21 -5.83 -7.39 -5.83
CA TRP A 21 -5.99 -8.85 -6.01
C TRP A 21 -6.27 -9.22 -7.46
N LYS A 22 -7.16 -8.47 -8.11
CA LYS A 22 -7.45 -8.65 -9.53
C LYS A 22 -6.24 -8.35 -10.42
N GLU A 23 -5.51 -7.28 -10.12
CA GLU A 23 -4.30 -6.90 -10.87
C GLU A 23 -3.22 -7.98 -10.77
N MET A 24 -2.99 -8.53 -9.57
CA MET A 24 -1.93 -9.51 -9.32
C MET A 24 -2.29 -10.93 -9.77
N PHE A 25 -3.54 -11.35 -9.58
CA PHE A 25 -3.95 -12.76 -9.73
C PHE A 25 -5.00 -13.00 -10.82
N GLY A 26 -5.51 -11.94 -11.47
CA GLY A 26 -6.50 -12.03 -12.53
C GLY A 26 -7.94 -12.28 -12.06
N ASN A 27 -8.16 -12.65 -10.80
CA ASN A 27 -9.45 -13.01 -10.25
C ASN A 27 -10.17 -11.81 -9.63
N ALA A 28 -11.36 -11.47 -10.12
CA ALA A 28 -12.19 -10.43 -9.55
C ALA A 28 -12.90 -10.90 -8.27
N LEU A 29 -12.77 -10.15 -7.19
CA LEU A 29 -13.49 -10.38 -5.94
C LEU A 29 -14.58 -9.33 -5.74
N GLN A 30 -15.78 -9.76 -5.36
CA GLN A 30 -16.87 -8.85 -5.03
C GLN A 30 -16.65 -8.25 -3.64
N VAL A 31 -16.96 -6.96 -3.48
CA VAL A 31 -16.89 -6.24 -2.21
C VAL A 31 -18.30 -5.99 -1.67
N LYS A 32 -18.57 -6.31 -0.42
CA LYS A 32 -19.87 -6.08 0.21
C LYS A 32 -19.76 -5.84 1.72
N ALA A 33 -20.69 -5.09 2.29
CA ALA A 33 -20.89 -5.00 3.73
C ALA A 33 -21.59 -6.25 4.27
N GLY A 34 -21.31 -6.62 5.53
CA GLY A 34 -22.09 -7.64 6.20
C GLY A 34 -21.30 -8.69 6.96
N LYS A 35 -21.78 -9.94 6.95
CA LYS A 35 -21.14 -11.08 7.61
C LYS A 35 -20.50 -12.01 6.59
N PRO A 36 -19.30 -12.57 6.88
CA PRO A 36 -18.59 -13.43 5.96
C PRO A 36 -19.23 -14.83 5.88
N GLN A 37 -19.04 -15.46 4.74
CA GLN A 37 -19.32 -16.89 4.51
C GLN A 37 -18.01 -17.67 4.39
N ALA A 38 -18.12 -18.99 4.28
CA ALA A 38 -16.94 -19.83 4.04
C ALA A 38 -16.20 -19.40 2.77
N GLY A 39 -14.88 -19.23 2.87
CA GLY A 39 -14.01 -18.80 1.78
C GLY A 39 -13.96 -17.29 1.51
N ASP A 40 -14.67 -16.46 2.29
CA ASP A 40 -14.60 -15.00 2.17
C ASP A 40 -13.40 -14.41 2.91
N PHE A 41 -12.99 -13.19 2.53
CA PHE A 41 -12.14 -12.31 3.34
C PHE A 41 -13.06 -11.41 4.19
N TYR A 42 -12.80 -11.35 5.48
CA TYR A 42 -13.56 -10.50 6.41
C TYR A 42 -12.67 -9.45 7.06
N LEU A 43 -12.92 -8.18 6.73
CA LEU A 43 -12.21 -7.04 7.26
C LEU A 43 -13.00 -6.44 8.42
N THR A 44 -12.35 -6.30 9.60
CA THR A 44 -13.01 -5.77 10.80
C THR A 44 -12.07 -4.93 11.66
N LEU A 45 -12.64 -4.00 12.41
CA LEU A 45 -11.92 -3.25 13.45
C LEU A 45 -12.11 -3.93 14.80
N LYS A 46 -11.00 -4.19 15.49
CA LYS A 46 -10.99 -4.80 16.82
C LYS A 46 -9.90 -4.17 17.66
N LYS A 47 -10.28 -3.65 18.83
CA LYS A 47 -9.31 -3.07 19.78
C LYS A 47 -8.32 -4.12 20.27
N ASP A 48 -7.04 -3.84 20.12
CA ASP A 48 -5.93 -4.61 20.65
C ASP A 48 -4.74 -3.68 20.90
N LYS A 49 -4.50 -3.36 22.18
CA LYS A 49 -3.46 -2.41 22.57
C LYS A 49 -2.04 -2.84 22.19
N LYS A 50 -1.81 -4.14 22.04
CA LYS A 50 -0.47 -4.68 21.68
C LYS A 50 -0.12 -4.51 20.21
N LEU A 51 -1.11 -4.25 19.34
CA LEU A 51 -0.90 -4.05 17.91
C LEU A 51 -0.57 -2.59 17.54
N GLY A 52 -0.82 -1.63 18.44
CA GLY A 52 -0.65 -0.21 18.12
C GLY A 52 -1.57 0.24 16.99
N LYS A 53 -1.19 1.31 16.31
CA LYS A 53 -2.01 1.91 15.25
C LYS A 53 -1.94 1.17 13.90
N GLU A 54 -0.79 0.59 13.59
CA GLU A 54 -0.52 -0.02 12.29
C GLU A 54 -0.49 -1.55 12.33
N GLY A 55 -0.50 -2.14 13.51
CA GLY A 55 -0.49 -3.59 13.66
C GLY A 55 -1.84 -4.24 13.35
N TYR A 56 -1.80 -5.53 13.04
CA TYR A 56 -2.96 -6.31 12.64
C TYR A 56 -2.81 -7.78 13.03
N ALA A 57 -3.92 -8.50 12.95
CA ALA A 57 -3.96 -9.95 13.03
C ALA A 57 -4.77 -10.52 11.86
N ILE A 58 -4.29 -11.62 11.31
CA ILE A 58 -4.95 -12.43 10.28
C ILE A 58 -5.20 -13.82 10.85
N ALA A 59 -6.38 -14.35 10.64
CA ALA A 59 -6.70 -15.76 10.94
C ALA A 59 -7.32 -16.40 9.70
N VAL A 60 -6.67 -17.43 9.19
CA VAL A 60 -7.15 -18.23 8.03
C VAL A 60 -7.75 -19.51 8.57
N ALA A 61 -9.08 -19.62 8.47
CA ALA A 61 -9.86 -20.78 8.90
C ALA A 61 -11.00 -21.03 7.90
N LYS A 62 -12.26 -21.16 8.36
CA LYS A 62 -13.43 -21.27 7.48
C LYS A 62 -13.55 -20.07 6.50
N TYR A 63 -13.13 -18.90 6.93
CA TYR A 63 -12.93 -17.69 6.14
C TYR A 63 -11.69 -16.95 6.67
N VAL A 64 -11.18 -16.00 5.92
CA VAL A 64 -10.01 -15.21 6.32
C VAL A 64 -10.49 -14.00 7.12
N THR A 65 -10.14 -13.94 8.40
CA THR A 65 -10.43 -12.77 9.24
C THR A 65 -9.22 -11.86 9.29
N VAL A 66 -9.38 -10.60 8.92
CA VAL A 66 -8.44 -9.51 9.13
C VAL A 66 -8.97 -8.60 10.21
N SER A 67 -8.22 -8.40 11.28
CA SER A 67 -8.60 -7.50 12.38
C SER A 67 -7.46 -6.58 12.78
N ALA A 68 -7.75 -5.32 13.04
CA ALA A 68 -6.80 -4.33 13.51
C ALA A 68 -7.50 -3.27 14.38
N PRO A 69 -6.75 -2.55 15.24
CA PRO A 69 -7.30 -1.44 16.02
C PRO A 69 -7.74 -0.26 15.14
N GLU A 70 -7.02 0.00 14.05
CA GLU A 70 -7.26 1.12 13.14
C GLU A 70 -7.28 0.64 11.66
N THR A 71 -7.85 1.46 10.79
CA THR A 71 -7.98 1.18 9.35
C THR A 71 -6.64 0.92 8.68
N THR A 72 -5.60 1.65 9.09
CA THR A 72 -4.23 1.49 8.57
C THR A 72 -3.69 0.07 8.80
N GLY A 73 -3.93 -0.52 9.98
CA GLY A 73 -3.53 -1.90 10.24
C GLY A 73 -4.26 -2.90 9.34
N VAL A 74 -5.56 -2.68 9.07
CA VAL A 74 -6.31 -3.50 8.11
C VAL A 74 -5.72 -3.38 6.71
N TYR A 75 -5.33 -2.17 6.28
CA TYR A 75 -4.67 -1.96 5.00
C TYR A 75 -3.35 -2.74 4.90
N TRP A 76 -2.49 -2.69 5.92
CA TRP A 76 -1.23 -3.46 5.94
C TRP A 76 -1.46 -4.96 5.93
N ALA A 77 -2.50 -5.44 6.59
CA ALA A 77 -2.88 -6.85 6.54
C ALA A 77 -3.22 -7.31 5.11
N THR A 78 -3.89 -6.46 4.31
CA THR A 78 -4.18 -6.79 2.91
C THR A 78 -2.89 -6.97 2.09
N ARG A 79 -1.83 -6.19 2.39
CA ARG A 79 -0.51 -6.36 1.74
C ARG A 79 0.11 -7.72 2.06
N THR A 80 0.01 -8.14 3.32
CA THR A 80 0.47 -9.48 3.72
C THR A 80 -0.31 -10.60 3.02
N LEU A 81 -1.63 -10.45 2.86
CA LEU A 81 -2.44 -11.42 2.12
C LEU A 81 -2.03 -11.53 0.65
N LEU A 82 -1.72 -10.40 -0.01
CA LEU A 82 -1.19 -10.40 -1.38
C LEU A 82 0.15 -11.13 -1.45
N GLN A 83 1.07 -10.88 -0.52
CA GLN A 83 2.37 -11.55 -0.46
C GLN A 83 2.25 -13.06 -0.23
N ILE A 84 1.34 -13.49 0.65
CA ILE A 84 1.08 -14.92 0.87
C ILE A 84 0.49 -15.55 -0.40
N GLY A 85 -0.49 -14.90 -1.02
CA GLY A 85 -1.11 -15.38 -2.25
C GLY A 85 -0.12 -15.49 -3.41
N GLU A 86 0.83 -14.56 -3.54
CA GLU A 86 1.87 -14.59 -4.57
C GLU A 86 2.86 -15.76 -4.36
N GLN A 87 3.17 -16.08 -3.11
CA GLN A 87 4.12 -17.14 -2.76
C GLN A 87 3.48 -18.53 -2.64
N SER A 88 2.17 -18.64 -2.79
CA SER A 88 1.41 -19.86 -2.62
C SER A 88 0.92 -20.44 -3.95
N ASP A 89 0.93 -21.76 -4.09
CA ASP A 89 0.35 -22.44 -5.23
C ASP A 89 -1.14 -22.09 -5.39
N ASN A 90 -1.56 -21.74 -6.61
CA ASN A 90 -2.94 -21.35 -6.91
C ASN A 90 -3.49 -20.20 -6.05
N HIS A 91 -2.61 -19.36 -5.49
CA HIS A 91 -2.96 -18.25 -4.59
C HIS A 91 -3.75 -18.68 -3.35
N ALA A 92 -3.56 -19.93 -2.92
CA ALA A 92 -4.21 -20.49 -1.74
C ALA A 92 -3.59 -19.91 -0.46
N LEU A 93 -4.44 -19.55 0.50
CA LEU A 93 -3.98 -19.09 1.81
C LEU A 93 -3.94 -20.28 2.77
N PRO A 94 -2.76 -20.64 3.31
CA PRO A 94 -2.65 -21.75 4.25
C PRO A 94 -3.39 -21.43 5.56
N HIS A 95 -4.01 -22.45 6.17
CA HIS A 95 -4.63 -22.30 7.49
C HIS A 95 -3.59 -21.88 8.53
N GLY A 96 -3.93 -20.90 9.35
CA GLY A 96 -3.02 -20.40 10.38
C GLY A 96 -3.37 -18.98 10.83
N THR A 97 -2.44 -18.39 11.57
CA THR A 97 -2.58 -17.03 12.10
C THR A 97 -1.31 -16.22 11.85
N VAL A 98 -1.50 -14.94 11.54
CA VAL A 98 -0.44 -13.93 11.48
C VAL A 98 -0.78 -12.85 12.48
N ARG A 99 0.24 -12.38 13.20
CA ARG A 99 0.16 -11.20 14.06
C ARG A 99 1.41 -10.37 13.84
N ASP A 100 1.23 -9.12 13.39
CA ASP A 100 2.32 -8.29 12.91
C ASP A 100 2.09 -6.81 13.26
N TRP A 101 3.18 -6.09 13.48
CA TRP A 101 3.22 -4.65 13.73
C TRP A 101 4.59 -4.09 13.32
N PRO A 102 4.70 -2.82 12.93
CA PRO A 102 5.97 -2.25 12.55
C PRO A 102 6.86 -1.96 13.77
N ASP A 103 8.16 -2.28 13.67
CA ASP A 103 9.18 -1.85 14.63
C ASP A 103 9.55 -0.37 14.47
N TYR A 104 9.39 0.18 13.24
CA TYR A 104 9.70 1.57 12.92
C TYR A 104 8.45 2.30 12.45
N SER A 105 8.17 3.45 13.07
CA SER A 105 7.03 4.30 12.73
C SER A 105 7.18 5.01 11.39
N VAL A 106 8.41 5.22 10.91
CA VAL A 106 8.72 5.83 9.61
C VAL A 106 9.43 4.81 8.73
N ARG A 107 8.84 4.47 7.61
CA ARG A 107 9.37 3.59 6.58
C ARG A 107 9.28 4.31 5.24
N GLY A 108 10.30 5.13 4.98
CA GLY A 108 10.27 6.12 3.92
C GLY A 108 11.17 5.81 2.74
N PHE A 109 10.86 6.44 1.63
CA PHE A 109 11.71 6.54 0.45
C PHE A 109 11.73 7.99 -0.03
N MET A 110 12.88 8.46 -0.51
CA MET A 110 13.00 9.78 -1.12
C MET A 110 13.29 9.65 -2.60
N MET A 111 12.46 10.31 -3.42
CA MET A 111 12.65 10.37 -4.88
C MET A 111 13.13 11.76 -5.27
N ASP A 112 14.30 11.80 -5.88
CA ASP A 112 14.88 13.05 -6.41
C ASP A 112 14.31 13.36 -7.81
N CYS A 113 13.27 14.19 -7.85
CA CYS A 113 12.70 14.74 -9.08
C CYS A 113 13.34 16.08 -9.47
N GLY A 114 14.14 16.67 -8.59
CA GLY A 114 14.79 17.95 -8.84
C GLY A 114 15.92 17.82 -9.87
N ARG A 115 16.72 16.76 -9.78
CA ARG A 115 17.87 16.52 -10.68
C ARG A 115 17.52 15.73 -11.92
N LYS A 116 16.42 14.97 -11.91
CA LYS A 116 15.96 14.18 -13.04
C LYS A 116 14.45 14.19 -13.12
N PHE A 117 13.91 14.35 -14.33
CA PHE A 117 12.47 14.22 -14.54
C PHE A 117 12.02 12.77 -14.32
N ILE A 118 11.02 12.60 -13.49
CA ILE A 118 10.36 11.32 -13.22
C ILE A 118 8.90 11.42 -13.67
N PRO A 119 8.45 10.60 -14.63
CA PRO A 119 7.06 10.61 -15.08
C PRO A 119 6.09 10.23 -13.96
N MET A 120 4.89 10.81 -13.95
CA MET A 120 3.85 10.50 -12.96
C MET A 120 3.41 9.03 -12.98
N ALA A 121 3.48 8.36 -14.13
CA ALA A 121 3.23 6.91 -14.19
C ALA A 121 4.20 6.14 -13.30
N TYR A 122 5.50 6.42 -13.42
CA TYR A 122 6.53 5.81 -12.59
C TYR A 122 6.33 6.11 -11.10
N MET A 123 5.93 7.34 -10.74
CA MET A 123 5.63 7.70 -9.35
C MET A 123 4.46 6.89 -8.78
N ARG A 124 3.43 6.64 -9.59
CA ARG A 124 2.30 5.79 -9.17
C ARG A 124 2.72 4.35 -8.95
N ASP A 125 3.55 3.80 -9.84
CA ASP A 125 4.09 2.44 -9.69
C ASP A 125 5.00 2.33 -8.46
N LEU A 126 5.82 3.35 -8.20
CA LEU A 126 6.62 3.44 -6.99
C LEU A 126 5.75 3.41 -5.72
N VAL A 127 4.66 4.19 -5.68
CA VAL A 127 3.74 4.19 -4.53
C VAL A 127 3.06 2.82 -4.35
N LYS A 128 2.70 2.13 -5.43
CA LYS A 128 2.19 0.76 -5.36
C LYS A 128 3.22 -0.19 -4.76
N MET A 129 4.48 -0.13 -5.23
CA MET A 129 5.58 -0.93 -4.70
C MET A 129 5.83 -0.61 -3.22
N MET A 130 5.88 0.67 -2.84
CA MET A 130 6.01 1.11 -1.45
C MET A 130 4.89 0.53 -0.58
N SER A 131 3.66 0.59 -1.06
CA SER A 131 2.49 0.00 -0.40
C SER A 131 2.66 -1.51 -0.18
N TYR A 132 3.10 -2.25 -1.19
CA TYR A 132 3.34 -3.69 -1.12
C TYR A 132 4.35 -4.04 -0.02
N TYR A 133 5.41 -3.25 0.13
CA TYR A 133 6.41 -3.39 1.20
C TYR A 133 6.07 -2.64 2.50
N LYS A 134 4.83 -2.16 2.65
CA LYS A 134 4.32 -1.46 3.85
C LYS A 134 5.12 -0.20 4.21
N MET A 135 5.68 0.48 3.23
CA MET A 135 6.30 1.79 3.40
C MET A 135 5.23 2.87 3.49
N ASN A 136 5.42 3.87 4.37
CA ASN A 136 4.38 4.84 4.70
C ASN A 136 4.73 6.30 4.44
N VAL A 137 5.95 6.59 4.00
CA VAL A 137 6.40 7.96 3.70
C VAL A 137 7.09 8.00 2.35
N LEU A 138 6.59 8.82 1.43
CA LEU A 138 7.29 9.19 0.20
C LEU A 138 7.68 10.68 0.30
N GLN A 139 8.97 10.96 0.32
CA GLN A 139 9.48 12.31 0.17
C GLN A 139 9.78 12.58 -1.30
N VAL A 140 9.09 13.58 -1.87
CA VAL A 140 9.34 14.03 -3.24
C VAL A 140 10.21 15.28 -3.20
N HIS A 141 11.45 15.16 -3.67
CA HIS A 141 12.39 16.26 -3.79
C HIS A 141 12.19 16.93 -5.14
N LEU A 142 11.49 18.07 -5.18
CA LEU A 142 10.95 18.64 -6.43
C LEU A 142 11.95 19.49 -7.19
N ASN A 143 12.87 20.15 -6.50
CA ASN A 143 13.85 21.06 -7.11
C ASN A 143 15.18 20.99 -6.40
N ASP A 144 16.26 21.15 -7.16
CA ASP A 144 17.63 21.18 -6.66
C ASP A 144 18.55 21.85 -7.67
N ASN A 145 19.82 22.06 -7.28
CA ASN A 145 20.85 22.54 -8.18
C ASN A 145 21.26 21.47 -9.18
N GLY A 146 21.47 21.84 -10.43
CA GLY A 146 22.12 20.98 -11.43
C GLY A 146 23.58 20.72 -11.06
N PHE A 147 24.09 19.57 -11.47
CA PHE A 147 25.49 19.23 -11.29
C PHE A 147 26.32 19.98 -12.33
N LYS A 148 27.19 20.87 -11.86
CA LYS A 148 28.10 21.68 -12.71
C LYS A 148 28.92 20.80 -13.69
N GLN A 149 29.31 19.63 -13.27
CA GLN A 149 30.06 18.68 -14.08
C GLN A 149 29.32 18.19 -15.33
N PHE A 150 27.97 18.26 -15.36
CA PHE A 150 27.15 17.86 -16.49
C PHE A 150 26.72 19.04 -17.36
N PHE A 151 26.57 20.21 -16.79
CA PHE A 151 26.00 21.40 -17.46
C PHE A 151 26.97 22.57 -17.52
N GLY A 152 28.11 22.49 -16.84
CA GLY A 152 29.07 23.59 -16.71
C GLY A 152 28.45 24.78 -16.00
N HIS A 153 28.54 25.95 -16.64
CA HIS A 153 27.93 27.19 -16.16
C HIS A 153 26.63 27.54 -16.91
N ASP A 154 26.18 26.69 -17.81
CA ASP A 154 24.97 26.93 -18.61
C ASP A 154 23.73 26.37 -17.93
N TRP A 155 23.07 27.22 -17.14
CA TRP A 155 21.86 26.86 -16.41
C TRP A 155 20.66 26.53 -17.30
N SER A 156 20.68 26.94 -18.59
CA SER A 156 19.61 26.59 -19.53
C SER A 156 19.60 25.10 -19.87
N LYS A 157 20.71 24.41 -19.65
CA LYS A 157 20.88 22.97 -19.89
C LYS A 157 20.64 22.10 -18.66
N THR A 158 20.43 22.70 -17.50
CA THR A 158 20.21 21.93 -16.28
C THR A 158 18.80 21.34 -16.22
N TYR A 159 18.69 20.09 -15.72
CA TYR A 159 17.41 19.49 -15.38
C TYR A 159 16.89 19.91 -13.98
N ALA A 160 17.68 20.65 -13.23
CA ALA A 160 17.32 21.16 -11.91
C ALA A 160 16.32 22.32 -11.97
N ALA A 161 15.27 22.15 -12.75
CA ALA A 161 14.16 23.12 -12.85
C ALA A 161 13.05 22.74 -11.87
N PHE A 162 12.18 23.70 -11.59
CA PHE A 162 10.94 23.41 -10.87
C PHE A 162 10.12 22.39 -11.63
N ARG A 163 9.66 21.35 -10.94
CA ARG A 163 8.88 20.24 -11.50
C ARG A 163 7.38 20.36 -11.21
N LEU A 164 6.99 21.37 -10.45
CA LEU A 164 5.59 21.64 -10.14
C LEU A 164 5.07 22.70 -11.11
N GLU A 165 4.11 22.35 -11.93
CA GLU A 165 3.34 23.29 -12.71
C GLU A 165 2.30 23.93 -11.78
N CYS A 166 2.36 25.25 -11.63
CA CYS A 166 1.50 26.01 -10.73
C CYS A 166 1.22 27.39 -11.30
N GLU A 167 -0.06 27.81 -11.31
CA GLU A 167 -0.48 29.12 -11.82
C GLU A 167 -0.22 30.26 -10.82
N THR A 168 0.13 29.96 -9.57
CA THR A 168 0.32 30.93 -8.49
C THR A 168 1.77 31.24 -8.14
N PHE A 169 2.73 30.67 -8.84
CA PHE A 169 4.16 30.96 -8.71
C PHE A 169 4.69 31.67 -9.95
#